data_085f7ff44f36ae24bc0931765c76c861
#
_entry.id   085f7ff44f36ae24bc0931765c76c861
#
_cell.length_a   1.000
_cell.length_b   1.000
_cell.length_c   1.000
_cell.angle_alpha   90.00
_cell.angle_beta   90.00
_cell.angle_gamma   90.00
#
_symmetry.space_group_name_H-M   'P 1'
#
loop_
_entity.id
_entity.type
_entity.pdbx_description
1 polymer ?
#
loop_
_entity_poly.entity_id
_entity_poly.type
_entity_poly.pdbx_seq_one_letter_code
_entity_poly.pdbx_strand_id
1 'polypeptide(L)'
;MFQWYDYIAALFVPSIETTDIIVKVEALTNFTKQALLDSTKAIQALNEEQIQMRKAVIQNRMALDIFTAAQGRTYAIIKVECCVYIPDLSGNVSTALEDMQNQVKAMSNENIAFWTSVLSWVKGDW
;
A
#
# COMPACT_ATOMS: atom_id res chain seq x y z
N MET A 1 27.10 32.77 36.54
CA MET A 1 26.12 32.46 37.60
C MET A 1 24.85 31.86 37.01
N PHE A 2 24.54 30.64 37.36
CA PHE A 2 23.30 30.00 36.87
C PHE A 2 22.11 30.62 37.54
N GLN A 3 21.26 31.28 36.75
CA GLN A 3 20.01 31.79 37.26
C GLN A 3 18.91 30.79 36.95
N TRP A 4 17.92 30.72 37.79
CA TRP A 4 16.83 29.74 37.69
C TRP A 4 16.05 29.84 36.40
N TYR A 5 15.99 31.03 35.81
CA TYR A 5 15.30 31.19 34.52
C TYR A 5 16.06 30.61 33.34
N ASP A 6 17.40 30.52 33.44
CA ASP A 6 18.20 29.79 32.43
C ASP A 6 17.87 28.31 32.44
N TYR A 7 17.59 27.78 33.61
CA TYR A 7 17.19 26.40 33.81
C TYR A 7 15.81 26.14 33.19
N ILE A 8 14.87 27.07 33.40
CA ILE A 8 13.52 27.00 32.82
C ILE A 8 13.59 27.12 31.31
N ALA A 9 14.38 28.06 30.78
CA ALA A 9 14.57 28.23 29.35
C ALA A 9 15.14 26.98 28.70
N ALA A 10 16.12 26.33 29.34
CA ALA A 10 16.70 25.09 28.87
C ALA A 10 15.71 23.93 28.84
N LEU A 11 14.70 23.95 29.73
CA LEU A 11 13.61 22.95 29.71
C LEU A 11 12.59 23.21 28.62
N PHE A 12 12.32 24.46 28.30
CA PHE A 12 11.31 24.82 27.28
C PHE A 12 11.84 24.67 25.86
N VAL A 13 13.11 24.95 25.60
CA VAL A 13 13.68 24.86 24.26
C VAL A 13 13.62 23.44 23.71
N PRO A 14 14.02 22.38 24.43
CA PRO A 14 13.82 21.00 23.96
C PRO A 14 12.36 20.64 23.74
N SER A 15 11.45 21.18 24.55
CA SER A 15 10.02 20.96 24.42
C SER A 15 9.48 21.49 23.09
N ILE A 16 9.92 22.68 22.68
CA ILE A 16 9.54 23.31 21.42
C ILE A 16 10.07 22.49 20.23
N GLU A 17 11.31 22.06 20.30
CA GLU A 17 11.91 21.20 19.26
C GLU A 17 11.16 19.87 19.13
N THR A 18 10.81 19.26 20.26
CA THR A 18 10.05 18.01 20.27
C THR A 18 8.68 18.20 19.64
N THR A 19 7.99 19.29 19.94
CA THR A 19 6.68 19.60 19.36
C THR A 19 6.78 19.79 17.83
N ASP A 20 7.79 20.48 17.36
CA ASP A 20 8.03 20.68 15.95
C ASP A 20 8.29 19.36 15.23
N ILE A 21 9.09 18.47 15.83
CA ILE A 21 9.35 17.13 15.32
C ILE A 21 8.05 16.31 15.26
N ILE A 22 7.23 16.37 16.29
CA ILE A 22 5.94 15.65 16.33
C ILE A 22 5.03 16.12 15.21
N VAL A 23 4.93 17.44 14.99
CA VAL A 23 4.12 18.01 13.90
C VAL A 23 4.63 17.55 12.53
N LYS A 24 5.94 17.54 12.34
CA LYS A 24 6.56 17.09 11.10
C LYS A 24 6.32 15.60 10.85
N VAL A 25 6.45 14.79 11.88
CA VAL A 25 6.19 13.35 11.80
C VAL A 25 4.72 13.08 11.49
N GLU A 26 3.81 13.83 12.11
CA GLU A 26 2.37 13.72 11.83
C GLU A 26 2.05 14.07 10.37
N ALA A 27 2.63 15.15 9.86
CA ALA A 27 2.47 15.55 8.46
C ALA A 27 3.02 14.49 7.51
N LEU A 28 4.17 13.93 7.82
CA LEU A 28 4.78 12.84 7.04
C LEU A 28 3.90 11.60 7.06
N THR A 29 3.35 11.24 8.22
CA THR A 29 2.45 10.10 8.38
C THR A 29 1.19 10.28 7.52
N ASN A 30 0.57 11.45 7.55
CA ASN A 30 -0.61 11.74 6.76
C ASN A 30 -0.32 11.70 5.26
N PHE A 31 0.80 12.27 4.85
CA PHE A 31 1.24 12.25 3.46
C PHE A 31 1.49 10.83 2.97
N THR A 32 2.22 10.05 3.77
CA THR A 32 2.53 8.65 3.44
C THR A 32 1.26 7.81 3.36
N LYS A 33 0.33 8.00 4.30
CA LYS A 33 -0.96 7.32 4.31
C LYS A 33 -1.73 7.60 3.02
N GLN A 34 -1.81 8.86 2.61
CA GLN A 34 -2.52 9.24 1.39
C GLN A 34 -1.85 8.65 0.15
N ALA A 35 -0.52 8.70 0.09
CA ALA A 35 0.25 8.12 -1.00
C ALA A 35 0.03 6.60 -1.09
N LEU A 36 -0.01 5.90 0.04
CA LEU A 36 -0.27 4.46 0.08
C LEU A 36 -1.68 4.13 -0.38
N LEU A 37 -2.68 4.93 0.03
CA LEU A 37 -4.06 4.73 -0.41
C LEU A 37 -4.22 4.95 -1.91
N ASP A 38 -3.61 5.98 -2.46
CA ASP A 38 -3.64 6.25 -3.89
C ASP A 38 -2.92 5.16 -4.68
N SER A 39 -1.77 4.70 -4.18
CA SER A 39 -1.03 3.59 -4.77
C SER A 39 -1.84 2.29 -4.76
N THR A 40 -2.54 2.04 -3.67
CA THR A 40 -3.41 0.86 -3.55
C THR A 40 -4.52 0.89 -4.58
N LYS A 41 -5.16 2.04 -4.78
CA LYS A 41 -6.21 2.19 -5.79
C LYS A 41 -5.68 1.98 -7.21
N ALA A 42 -4.50 2.54 -7.51
CA ALA A 42 -3.87 2.40 -8.81
C ALA A 42 -3.51 0.94 -9.11
N ILE A 43 -2.91 0.26 -8.15
CA ILE A 43 -2.52 -1.15 -8.29
C ILE A 43 -3.77 -2.03 -8.41
N GLN A 44 -4.83 -1.74 -7.66
CA GLN A 44 -6.08 -2.48 -7.73
C GLN A 44 -6.70 -2.37 -9.12
N ALA A 45 -6.74 -1.17 -9.69
CA ALA A 45 -7.25 -0.94 -11.05
C ALA A 45 -6.41 -1.69 -12.08
N LEU A 46 -5.07 -1.64 -11.96
CA LEU A 46 -4.16 -2.37 -12.84
C LEU A 46 -4.35 -3.88 -12.70
N ASN A 47 -4.58 -4.37 -11.50
CA ASN A 47 -4.81 -5.80 -11.27
C ASN A 47 -6.10 -6.27 -11.95
N GLU A 48 -7.16 -5.50 -11.86
CA GLU A 48 -8.43 -5.81 -12.55
C GLU A 48 -8.26 -5.82 -14.07
N GLU A 49 -7.57 -4.83 -14.60
CA GLU A 49 -7.25 -4.76 -16.02
C GLU A 49 -6.43 -5.97 -16.46
N GLN A 50 -5.44 -6.34 -15.67
CA GLN A 50 -4.59 -7.50 -15.93
C GLN A 50 -5.38 -8.80 -15.95
N ILE A 51 -6.34 -8.96 -15.04
CA ILE A 51 -7.23 -10.12 -15.00
C ILE A 51 -8.02 -10.23 -16.31
N GLN A 52 -8.59 -9.10 -16.78
CA GLN A 52 -9.34 -9.08 -18.01
C GLN A 52 -8.48 -9.36 -19.25
N MET A 53 -7.27 -8.78 -19.28
CA MET A 53 -6.32 -9.02 -20.34
C MET A 53 -5.89 -10.50 -20.40
N ARG A 54 -5.65 -11.10 -19.24
CA ARG A 54 -5.31 -12.51 -19.12
C ARG A 54 -6.42 -13.38 -19.72
N LYS A 55 -7.68 -13.08 -19.37
CA LYS A 55 -8.84 -13.80 -19.91
C LYS A 55 -8.89 -13.67 -21.43
N ALA A 56 -8.72 -12.46 -21.96
CA ALA A 56 -8.75 -12.19 -23.39
C ALA A 56 -7.64 -12.96 -24.14
N VAL A 57 -6.44 -12.96 -23.59
CA VAL A 57 -5.30 -13.71 -24.18
C VAL A 57 -5.58 -15.20 -24.21
N ILE A 58 -6.11 -15.75 -23.11
CA ILE A 58 -6.43 -17.18 -23.03
C ILE A 58 -7.54 -17.54 -24.02
N GLN A 59 -8.58 -16.70 -24.12
CA GLN A 59 -9.66 -16.91 -25.08
C GLN A 59 -9.16 -16.86 -26.53
N ASN A 60 -8.30 -15.89 -26.85
CA ASN A 60 -7.72 -15.77 -28.19
C ASN A 60 -6.87 -16.98 -28.52
N ARG A 61 -6.07 -17.46 -27.57
CA ARG A 61 -5.25 -18.63 -27.72
C ARG A 61 -6.11 -19.87 -27.98
N MET A 62 -7.20 -20.03 -27.21
CA MET A 62 -8.13 -21.13 -27.37
C MET A 62 -8.80 -21.08 -28.74
N ALA A 63 -9.23 -19.89 -29.17
CA ALA A 63 -9.82 -19.69 -30.49
C ALA A 63 -8.82 -20.04 -31.61
N LEU A 64 -7.58 -19.62 -31.48
CA LEU A 64 -6.53 -19.96 -32.43
C LEU A 64 -6.27 -21.45 -32.49
N ASP A 65 -6.23 -22.13 -31.36
CA ASP A 65 -6.05 -23.57 -31.28
C ASP A 65 -7.18 -24.32 -31.97
N ILE A 66 -8.42 -23.86 -31.79
CA ILE A 66 -9.58 -24.44 -32.48
C ILE A 66 -9.50 -24.16 -33.96
N PHE A 67 -9.14 -22.95 -34.37
CA PHE A 67 -9.04 -22.55 -35.77
C PHE A 67 -7.95 -23.32 -36.51
N THR A 68 -6.86 -23.61 -35.82
CA THR A 68 -5.70 -24.28 -36.40
C THR A 68 -5.63 -25.78 -36.08
N ALA A 69 -6.67 -26.33 -35.47
CA ALA A 69 -6.70 -27.74 -35.06
C ALA A 69 -6.46 -28.72 -36.25
N ALA A 70 -7.06 -28.38 -37.41
CA ALA A 70 -6.88 -29.17 -38.60
C ALA A 70 -5.45 -29.14 -39.16
N GLN A 71 -4.65 -28.11 -38.78
CA GLN A 71 -3.28 -27.92 -39.23
C GLN A 71 -2.27 -28.22 -38.13
N GLY A 72 -2.69 -28.85 -37.04
CA GLY A 72 -1.80 -29.26 -35.96
C GLY A 72 -1.59 -28.22 -34.89
N ARG A 73 -2.51 -27.29 -34.74
CA ARG A 73 -2.49 -26.18 -33.76
C ARG A 73 -1.45 -25.10 -34.10
N THR A 74 -1.54 -24.00 -33.35
CA THR A 74 -0.69 -22.82 -33.53
C THR A 74 0.80 -23.16 -33.48
N TYR A 75 1.18 -24.11 -32.64
CA TYR A 75 2.56 -24.56 -32.51
C TYR A 75 3.14 -25.10 -33.85
N ALA A 76 2.40 -25.94 -34.55
CA ALA A 76 2.85 -26.51 -35.79
C ALA A 76 2.92 -25.47 -36.91
N ILE A 77 2.10 -24.45 -36.88
CA ILE A 77 2.08 -23.39 -37.89
C ILE A 77 3.28 -22.45 -37.70
N ILE A 78 3.52 -22.03 -36.45
CA ILE A 78 4.60 -21.09 -36.15
C ILE A 78 5.97 -21.78 -36.19
N LYS A 79 6.02 -23.06 -35.96
CA LYS A 79 7.24 -23.90 -35.96
C LYS A 79 8.27 -23.44 -34.93
N VAL A 80 7.79 -22.82 -33.85
CA VAL A 80 8.60 -22.36 -32.72
C VAL A 80 8.01 -22.97 -31.47
N GLU A 81 8.83 -23.15 -30.45
CA GLU A 81 8.32 -23.60 -29.16
C GLU A 81 7.18 -22.72 -28.70
N CYS A 82 6.01 -23.34 -28.57
CA CYS A 82 4.79 -22.62 -28.23
C CYS A 82 4.69 -22.37 -26.73
N CYS A 83 4.22 -21.24 -26.46
CA CYS A 83 3.18 -21.10 -25.46
C CYS A 83 3.77 -20.91 -24.09
N VAL A 84 4.14 -19.65 -23.85
CA VAL A 84 4.53 -19.19 -22.53
C VAL A 84 3.38 -19.40 -21.56
N TYR A 85 3.65 -20.03 -20.45
CA TYR A 85 2.70 -20.14 -19.36
C TYR A 85 2.54 -18.77 -18.70
N ILE A 86 1.31 -18.30 -18.60
CA ILE A 86 1.01 -17.04 -17.93
C ILE A 86 0.47 -17.38 -16.55
N PRO A 87 1.28 -17.21 -15.49
CA PRO A 87 0.80 -17.49 -14.14
C PRO A 87 -0.25 -16.48 -13.72
N ASP A 88 -1.23 -16.93 -12.94
CA ASP A 88 -2.24 -16.06 -12.35
C ASP A 88 -1.74 -15.60 -10.99
N LEU A 89 -1.20 -14.38 -10.95
CA LEU A 89 -0.68 -13.76 -9.73
C LEU A 89 -1.66 -12.76 -9.12
N SER A 90 -2.90 -12.70 -9.62
CA SER A 90 -3.90 -11.77 -9.13
C SER A 90 -4.19 -11.96 -7.64
N GLY A 91 -4.18 -13.19 -7.14
CA GLY A 91 -4.34 -13.50 -5.73
C GLY A 91 -3.21 -12.94 -4.87
N ASN A 92 -1.97 -13.05 -5.35
CA ASN A 92 -0.80 -12.51 -4.64
C ASN A 92 -0.87 -10.98 -4.57
N VAL A 93 -1.28 -10.33 -5.66
CA VAL A 93 -1.45 -8.88 -5.69
C VAL A 93 -2.57 -8.44 -4.75
N SER A 94 -3.69 -9.15 -4.74
CA SER A 94 -4.82 -8.85 -3.85
C SER A 94 -4.43 -8.99 -2.39
N THR A 95 -3.66 -10.01 -2.03
CA THR A 95 -3.16 -10.21 -0.67
C THR A 95 -2.22 -9.07 -0.25
N ALA A 96 -1.31 -8.68 -1.13
CA ALA A 96 -0.41 -7.56 -0.85
C ALA A 96 -1.17 -6.25 -0.67
N LEU A 97 -2.20 -6.00 -1.46
CA LEU A 97 -3.06 -4.81 -1.33
C LEU A 97 -3.81 -4.81 0.00
N GLU A 98 -4.33 -5.96 0.41
CA GLU A 98 -5.00 -6.12 1.70
C GLU A 98 -4.04 -5.84 2.85
N ASP A 99 -2.81 -6.35 2.78
CA ASP A 99 -1.77 -6.09 3.78
C ASP A 99 -1.44 -4.60 3.86
N MET A 100 -1.32 -3.93 2.72
CA MET A 100 -1.09 -2.48 2.67
C MET A 100 -2.24 -1.71 3.32
N GLN A 101 -3.47 -2.08 3.03
CA GLN A 101 -4.66 -1.46 3.61
C GLN A 101 -4.69 -1.66 5.13
N ASN A 102 -4.35 -2.86 5.60
CA ASN A 102 -4.28 -3.17 7.02
C ASN A 102 -3.20 -2.35 7.74
N GLN A 103 -2.06 -2.18 7.10
CA GLN A 103 -0.99 -1.33 7.63
C GLN A 103 -1.41 0.12 7.75
N VAL A 104 -2.11 0.65 6.74
CA VAL A 104 -2.65 2.01 6.77
C VAL A 104 -3.67 2.18 7.90
N LYS A 105 -4.54 1.20 8.09
CA LYS A 105 -5.52 1.20 9.19
C LYS A 105 -4.81 1.15 10.55
N ALA A 106 -3.77 0.34 10.69
CA ALA A 106 -2.99 0.25 11.91
C ALA A 106 -2.34 1.58 12.26
N MET A 107 -1.78 2.28 11.27
CA MET A 107 -1.21 3.62 11.48
C MET A 107 -2.27 4.61 11.97
N SER A 108 -3.47 4.56 11.40
CA SER A 108 -4.59 5.42 11.83
C SER A 108 -5.05 5.08 13.25
N ASN A 109 -5.18 3.79 13.55
CA ASN A 109 -5.64 3.33 14.86
C ASN A 109 -4.64 3.62 15.97
N GLU A 110 -3.36 3.49 15.70
CA GLU A 110 -2.31 3.84 16.66
C GLU A 110 -2.36 5.31 17.03
N ASN A 111 -2.54 6.18 16.04
CA ASN A 111 -2.69 7.61 16.28
C ASN A 111 -3.91 7.89 17.15
N ILE A 112 -5.04 7.31 16.83
CA ILE A 112 -6.28 7.49 17.60
C ILE A 112 -6.12 6.93 19.01
N ALA A 113 -5.53 5.74 19.14
CA ALA A 113 -5.30 5.11 20.44
C ALA A 113 -4.37 5.95 21.32
N PHE A 114 -3.31 6.49 20.73
CA PHE A 114 -2.37 7.37 21.45
C PHE A 114 -3.09 8.63 21.98
N TRP A 115 -3.80 9.33 21.11
CA TRP A 115 -4.52 10.55 21.52
C TRP A 115 -5.63 10.24 22.51
N THR A 116 -6.34 9.13 22.35
CA THR A 116 -7.36 8.70 23.30
C THR A 116 -6.73 8.42 24.67
N SER A 117 -5.58 7.78 24.70
CA SER A 117 -4.85 7.52 25.95
C SER A 117 -4.41 8.79 26.62
N VAL A 118 -3.84 9.73 25.84
CA VAL A 118 -3.41 11.03 26.37
C VAL A 118 -4.59 11.83 26.93
N LEU A 119 -5.68 11.90 26.19
CA LEU A 119 -6.87 12.60 26.60
C LEU A 119 -7.52 11.96 27.83
N SER A 120 -7.53 10.65 27.90
CA SER A 120 -8.01 9.91 29.05
C SER A 120 -7.17 10.20 30.28
N TRP A 121 -5.86 10.21 30.12
CA TRP A 121 -4.93 10.54 31.20
C TRP A 121 -5.15 11.96 31.71
N VAL A 122 -5.32 12.93 30.82
CA VAL A 122 -5.56 14.34 31.16
C VAL A 122 -6.91 14.52 31.87
N LYS A 123 -7.94 13.78 31.43
CA LYS A 123 -9.31 13.88 32.03
C LYS A 123 -9.48 13.06 33.29
N GLY A 124 -8.75 11.97 33.42
CA GLY A 124 -8.96 10.99 34.47
C GLY A 124 -8.39 11.37 35.83
N ASP A 125 -7.41 12.25 35.85
CA ASP A 125 -6.70 12.61 37.10
C ASP A 125 -7.18 13.95 37.73
N TRP A 126 -8.21 14.53 37.20
CA TRP A 126 -8.76 15.78 37.68
C TRP A 126 -10.18 15.59 38.23
#